data_71547c0e9d1bf124ba4b110842d114a0
#
_entry.id   71547c0e9d1bf124ba4b110842d114a0
#
_cell.length_a   1.000
_cell.length_b   1.000
_cell.length_c   1.000
_cell.angle_alpha   90.00
_cell.angle_beta   90.00
_cell.angle_gamma   90.00
#
_symmetry.space_group_name_H-M   'P 1'
#
loop_
_entity.id
_entity.type
_entity.pdbx_description
1 polymer ?
#
loop_
_entity_poly.entity_id
_entity_poly.type
_entity_poly.pdbx_seq_one_letter_code
_entity_poly.pdbx_strand_id
1 'polypeptide(L)'
;QEIIRLNRMVNDILDFSRYEAQNVKLEKTKTDIIEIVEDAVNQVQVLAKEHDLTISIMKEPDLPQIFVNIDSISRAFMNILSNAIKYSPDGKRIKVRVERSRDGEYVEVSVEDQGPGIPDKDQKKVFDRFYRCENATHTVKGTGLGLHLVKVTVEKHHHGQVFVNSKEGEGSTFGFRLPINLPQEEIEEYIPKNQLPAESEA
;
A
#
# COMPACT_ATOMS: atom_id res chain seq x y z
N GLN A 1 7.25 -14.24 22.34
CA GLN A 1 7.18 -12.92 21.69
C GLN A 1 8.40 -12.66 20.77
N GLU A 2 9.64 -12.94 21.20
CA GLU A 2 10.85 -12.71 20.39
C GLU A 2 10.94 -13.60 19.14
N ILE A 3 10.46 -14.87 19.21
CA ILE A 3 10.44 -15.78 18.06
C ILE A 3 9.48 -15.27 16.96
N ILE A 4 8.32 -14.76 17.35
CA ILE A 4 7.34 -14.17 16.40
C ILE A 4 7.95 -12.92 15.72
N ARG A 5 8.70 -12.14 16.48
CA ARG A 5 9.40 -10.96 15.96
C ARG A 5 10.51 -11.34 14.98
N LEU A 6 11.33 -12.34 15.31
CA LEU A 6 12.37 -12.87 14.44
C LEU A 6 11.79 -13.41 13.14
N ASN A 7 10.73 -14.21 13.20
CA ASN A 7 10.04 -14.72 12.02
C ASN A 7 9.51 -13.59 11.13
N ARG A 8 8.94 -12.53 11.72
CA ARG A 8 8.49 -11.36 10.94
C ARG A 8 9.67 -10.65 10.27
N MET A 9 10.78 -10.45 11.00
CA MET A 9 11.99 -9.84 10.43
C MET A 9 12.58 -10.68 9.29
N VAL A 10 12.65 -11.99 9.46
CA VAL A 10 13.13 -12.91 8.42
C VAL A 10 12.22 -12.86 7.19
N ASN A 11 10.91 -12.85 7.38
CA ASN A 11 9.96 -12.73 6.27
C ASN A 11 10.07 -11.37 5.58
N ASP A 12 10.19 -10.26 6.32
CA ASP A 12 10.41 -8.92 5.76
C ASP A 12 11.69 -8.87 4.90
N ILE A 13 12.77 -9.52 5.36
CA ILE A 13 14.06 -9.59 4.63
C ILE A 13 13.95 -10.50 3.39
N LEU A 14 13.26 -11.63 3.50
CA LEU A 14 13.05 -12.55 2.37
C LEU A 14 12.16 -11.91 1.30
N ASP A 15 11.08 -11.25 1.70
CA ASP A 15 10.23 -10.50 0.80
C ASP A 15 11.01 -9.37 0.14
N PHE A 16 11.78 -8.61 0.93
CA PHE A 16 12.68 -7.59 0.41
C PHE A 16 13.66 -8.15 -0.63
N SER A 17 14.34 -9.26 -0.34
CA SER A 17 15.28 -9.90 -1.27
C SER A 17 14.59 -10.35 -2.56
N ARG A 18 13.36 -10.87 -2.48
CA ARG A 18 12.56 -11.27 -3.64
C ARG A 18 12.16 -10.07 -4.49
N TYR A 19 11.69 -8.97 -3.86
CA TYR A 19 11.23 -7.78 -4.59
C TYR A 19 12.37 -6.89 -5.12
N GLU A 20 13.56 -6.92 -4.53
CA GLU A 20 14.75 -6.25 -5.08
C GLU A 20 15.39 -7.01 -6.26
N ALA A 21 15.21 -8.33 -6.34
CA ALA A 21 15.67 -9.10 -7.49
C ALA A 21 14.98 -8.55 -8.76
N GLN A 22 15.76 -7.93 -9.65
CA GLN A 22 15.30 -7.21 -10.85
C GLN A 22 14.51 -8.07 -11.85
N ASN A 23 14.35 -9.38 -11.60
CA ASN A 23 13.77 -10.36 -12.53
C ASN A 23 12.54 -11.10 -11.99
N VAL A 24 11.89 -10.61 -10.94
CA VAL A 24 10.62 -11.22 -10.52
C VAL A 24 9.51 -10.72 -11.43
N LYS A 25 9.14 -11.54 -12.43
CA LYS A 25 7.90 -11.33 -13.17
C LYS A 25 6.73 -11.57 -12.24
N LEU A 26 6.04 -10.49 -11.86
CA LEU A 26 4.79 -10.57 -11.14
C LEU A 26 3.66 -10.73 -12.16
N GLU A 27 2.95 -11.84 -12.11
CA GLU A 27 1.73 -12.00 -12.91
C GLU A 27 0.71 -10.94 -12.48
N LYS A 28 0.33 -10.06 -13.40
CA LYS A 28 -0.68 -9.03 -13.18
C LYS A 28 -1.99 -9.47 -13.82
N THR A 29 -3.09 -9.22 -13.14
CA THR A 29 -4.45 -9.48 -13.62
C THR A 29 -5.28 -8.23 -13.52
N LYS A 30 -6.29 -8.11 -14.39
CA LYS A 30 -7.26 -7.03 -14.34
C LYS A 30 -8.14 -7.21 -13.12
N THR A 31 -8.05 -6.31 -12.16
CA THR A 31 -8.59 -6.49 -10.80
C THR A 31 -9.33 -5.24 -10.34
N ASP A 32 -10.42 -5.42 -9.60
CA ASP A 32 -11.05 -4.37 -8.84
C ASP A 32 -10.24 -4.12 -7.56
N ILE A 33 -9.63 -2.94 -7.46
CA ILE A 33 -8.81 -2.56 -6.30
C ILE A 33 -9.62 -2.52 -5.00
N ILE A 34 -10.94 -2.29 -5.10
CA ILE A 34 -11.83 -2.23 -3.94
C ILE A 34 -11.87 -3.58 -3.23
N GLU A 35 -11.89 -4.71 -3.97
CA GLU A 35 -11.87 -6.05 -3.39
C GLU A 35 -10.61 -6.29 -2.54
N ILE A 36 -9.44 -5.87 -3.05
CA ILE A 36 -8.18 -5.99 -2.31
C ILE A 36 -8.22 -5.18 -1.00
N VAL A 37 -8.77 -3.95 -1.08
CA VAL A 37 -8.85 -3.05 0.08
C VAL A 37 -9.83 -3.59 1.12
N GLU A 38 -11.02 -4.05 0.70
CA GLU A 38 -12.04 -4.59 1.60
C GLU A 38 -11.55 -5.87 2.29
N ASP A 39 -10.91 -6.77 1.56
CA ASP A 39 -10.32 -7.99 2.12
C ASP A 39 -9.25 -7.68 3.17
N ALA A 40 -8.35 -6.75 2.88
CA ALA A 40 -7.31 -6.36 3.83
C ALA A 40 -7.90 -5.69 5.08
N VAL A 41 -8.91 -4.83 4.94
CA VAL A 41 -9.59 -4.22 6.07
C VAL A 41 -10.29 -5.28 6.92
N ASN A 42 -10.95 -6.26 6.30
CA ASN A 42 -11.61 -7.36 7.00
C ASN A 42 -10.61 -8.18 7.84
N GLN A 43 -9.41 -8.43 7.32
CA GLN A 43 -8.36 -9.18 8.03
C GLN A 43 -7.90 -8.49 9.32
N VAL A 44 -7.92 -7.16 9.38
CA VAL A 44 -7.43 -6.39 10.54
C VAL A 44 -8.54 -5.94 11.50
N GLN A 45 -9.81 -6.25 11.22
CA GLN A 45 -10.95 -5.81 12.04
C GLN A 45 -10.84 -6.23 13.52
N VAL A 46 -10.34 -7.46 13.78
CA VAL A 46 -10.16 -7.95 15.15
C VAL A 46 -9.09 -7.13 15.86
N LEU A 47 -7.95 -6.92 15.21
CA LEU A 47 -6.85 -6.12 15.74
C LEU A 47 -7.27 -4.66 15.99
N ALA A 48 -8.02 -4.08 15.06
CA ALA A 48 -8.55 -2.71 15.24
C ALA A 48 -9.47 -2.60 16.46
N LYS A 49 -10.33 -3.61 16.68
CA LYS A 49 -11.21 -3.66 17.86
C LYS A 49 -10.45 -3.81 19.17
N GLU A 50 -9.35 -4.54 19.20
CA GLU A 50 -8.49 -4.65 20.40
C GLU A 50 -7.89 -3.30 20.83
N HIS A 51 -7.74 -2.38 19.88
CA HIS A 51 -7.28 -1.00 20.10
C HIS A 51 -8.42 0.03 20.10
N ASP A 52 -9.68 -0.40 20.17
CA ASP A 52 -10.87 0.47 20.09
C ASP A 52 -10.85 1.41 18.86
N LEU A 53 -10.23 0.96 17.75
CA LEU A 53 -10.15 1.72 16.52
C LEU A 53 -11.33 1.42 15.60
N THR A 54 -11.86 2.46 14.96
CA THR A 54 -12.88 2.33 13.92
C THR A 54 -12.24 2.56 12.55
N ILE A 55 -12.37 1.59 11.63
CA ILE A 55 -11.92 1.71 10.24
C ILE A 55 -13.14 1.94 9.35
N SER A 56 -13.12 3.01 8.57
CA SER A 56 -14.16 3.33 7.57
C SER A 56 -13.57 3.33 6.17
N ILE A 57 -14.29 2.77 5.21
CA ILE A 57 -13.91 2.78 3.80
C ILE A 57 -14.84 3.75 3.05
N MET A 58 -14.24 4.67 2.32
CA MET A 58 -14.89 5.59 1.39
C MET A 58 -14.40 5.24 -0.01
N LYS A 59 -15.30 4.84 -0.88
CA LYS A 59 -14.98 4.43 -2.25
C LYS A 59 -15.76 5.26 -3.25
N GLU A 60 -15.09 5.72 -4.28
CA GLU A 60 -15.75 6.33 -5.44
C GLU A 60 -16.50 5.25 -6.24
N PRO A 61 -17.70 5.50 -6.71
CA PRO A 61 -18.43 4.55 -7.56
C PRO A 61 -17.75 4.42 -8.93
N ASP A 62 -17.94 3.27 -9.57
CA ASP A 62 -17.55 2.99 -10.97
C ASP A 62 -16.05 3.20 -11.25
N LEU A 63 -15.19 2.84 -10.30
CA LEU A 63 -13.74 2.82 -10.53
C LEU A 63 -13.39 1.75 -11.58
N PRO A 64 -12.45 2.06 -12.48
CA PRO A 64 -12.01 1.09 -13.47
C PRO A 64 -11.20 -0.04 -12.82
N GLN A 65 -11.31 -1.24 -13.36
CA GLN A 65 -10.38 -2.32 -13.05
C GLN A 65 -8.99 -1.97 -13.59
N ILE A 66 -7.96 -2.30 -12.83
CA ILE A 66 -6.55 -2.01 -13.14
C ILE A 66 -5.72 -3.29 -13.15
N PHE A 67 -4.61 -3.29 -13.89
CA PHE A 67 -3.71 -4.44 -13.96
C PHE A 67 -2.74 -4.44 -12.78
N VAL A 68 -2.91 -5.37 -11.85
CA VAL A 68 -2.07 -5.52 -10.66
C VAL A 68 -1.79 -6.97 -10.32
N ASN A 69 -0.70 -7.20 -9.62
CA ASN A 69 -0.49 -8.44 -8.89
C ASN A 69 -1.17 -8.32 -7.53
N ILE A 70 -2.24 -9.11 -7.33
CA ILE A 70 -3.12 -9.03 -6.16
C ILE A 70 -2.33 -9.20 -4.86
N ASP A 71 -1.48 -10.22 -4.78
CA ASP A 71 -0.73 -10.53 -3.55
C ASP A 71 0.22 -9.40 -3.15
N SER A 72 0.92 -8.81 -4.11
CA SER A 72 1.89 -7.76 -3.83
C SER A 72 1.21 -6.44 -3.44
N ILE A 73 0.10 -6.07 -4.09
CA ILE A 73 -0.68 -4.87 -3.74
C ILE A 73 -1.40 -5.05 -2.41
N SER A 74 -1.97 -6.24 -2.14
CA SER A 74 -2.55 -6.56 -0.83
C SER A 74 -1.53 -6.39 0.30
N ARG A 75 -0.30 -6.89 0.13
CA ARG A 75 0.79 -6.70 1.11
C ARG A 75 1.20 -5.23 1.26
N ALA A 76 1.30 -4.50 0.15
CA ALA A 76 1.63 -3.08 0.18
C ALA A 76 0.56 -2.28 0.95
N PHE A 77 -0.71 -2.52 0.67
CA PHE A 77 -1.80 -1.89 1.39
C PHE A 77 -1.85 -2.31 2.88
N MET A 78 -1.65 -3.60 3.18
CA MET A 78 -1.57 -4.11 4.55
C MET A 78 -0.44 -3.45 5.35
N ASN A 79 0.71 -3.16 4.74
CA ASN A 79 1.80 -2.43 5.40
C ASN A 79 1.39 -1.01 5.80
N ILE A 80 0.66 -0.30 4.94
CA ILE A 80 0.14 1.04 5.25
C ILE A 80 -0.93 0.94 6.35
N LEU A 81 -1.91 0.04 6.19
CA LEU A 81 -3.02 -0.10 7.12
C LEU A 81 -2.56 -0.55 8.52
N SER A 82 -1.63 -1.50 8.60
CA SER A 82 -1.06 -1.94 9.87
C SER A 82 -0.25 -0.83 10.56
N ASN A 83 0.41 0.04 9.80
CA ASN A 83 1.06 1.22 10.36
C ASN A 83 0.01 2.19 10.93
N ALA A 84 -1.08 2.48 10.22
CA ALA A 84 -2.15 3.33 10.72
C ALA A 84 -2.73 2.81 12.04
N ILE A 85 -2.99 1.50 12.16
CA ILE A 85 -3.47 0.87 13.41
C ILE A 85 -2.42 1.03 14.52
N LYS A 86 -1.16 0.77 14.22
CA LYS A 86 -0.06 0.74 15.17
C LYS A 86 0.29 2.12 15.76
N TYR A 87 0.11 3.19 14.97
CA TYR A 87 0.46 4.54 15.37
C TYR A 87 -0.74 5.38 15.81
N SER A 88 -1.98 4.92 15.57
CA SER A 88 -3.16 5.60 16.09
C SER A 88 -3.32 5.34 17.58
N PRO A 89 -3.63 6.36 18.39
CA PRO A 89 -4.09 6.16 19.77
C PRO A 89 -5.41 5.39 19.80
N ASP A 90 -5.64 4.64 20.88
CA ASP A 90 -6.90 3.92 21.10
C ASP A 90 -8.11 4.85 21.03
N GLY A 91 -9.25 4.34 20.56
CA GLY A 91 -10.49 5.10 20.42
C GLY A 91 -10.54 6.06 19.23
N LYS A 92 -9.54 6.03 18.36
CA LYS A 92 -9.45 6.90 17.17
C LYS A 92 -10.05 6.25 15.92
N ARG A 93 -10.05 7.02 14.83
CA ARG A 93 -10.60 6.58 13.53
C ARG A 93 -9.50 6.51 12.47
N ILE A 94 -9.58 5.46 11.66
CA ILE A 94 -8.80 5.29 10.45
C ILE A 94 -9.75 5.40 9.28
N LYS A 95 -9.42 6.25 8.28
CA LYS A 95 -10.22 6.38 7.07
C LYS A 95 -9.41 5.84 5.89
N VAL A 96 -9.99 4.89 5.20
CA VAL A 96 -9.48 4.38 3.92
C VAL A 96 -10.26 5.04 2.80
N ARG A 97 -9.57 5.61 1.80
CA ARG A 97 -10.20 6.14 0.59
C ARG A 97 -9.69 5.40 -0.62
N VAL A 98 -10.60 5.14 -1.54
CA VAL A 98 -10.31 4.59 -2.87
C VAL A 98 -11.03 5.46 -3.87
N GLU A 99 -10.27 6.21 -4.67
CA GLU A 99 -10.83 7.20 -5.57
C GLU A 99 -9.98 7.32 -6.85
N ARG A 100 -10.53 7.95 -7.88
CA ARG A 100 -9.77 8.32 -9.06
C ARG A 100 -8.95 9.56 -8.77
N SER A 101 -7.70 9.61 -9.23
CA SER A 101 -6.88 10.80 -9.16
C SER A 101 -7.51 11.96 -9.94
N ARG A 102 -7.20 13.19 -9.57
CA ARG A 102 -7.78 14.40 -10.18
C ARG A 102 -7.53 14.52 -11.68
N ASP A 103 -6.40 14.00 -12.16
CA ASP A 103 -6.05 13.95 -13.58
C ASP A 103 -6.74 12.80 -14.33
N GLY A 104 -7.38 11.87 -13.60
CA GLY A 104 -8.06 10.71 -14.16
C GLY A 104 -7.15 9.58 -14.62
N GLU A 105 -5.84 9.69 -14.40
CA GLU A 105 -4.85 8.72 -14.91
C GLU A 105 -4.59 7.56 -13.95
N TYR A 106 -4.91 7.74 -12.66
CA TYR A 106 -4.61 6.76 -11.60
C TYR A 106 -5.85 6.41 -10.78
N VAL A 107 -5.84 5.22 -10.19
CA VAL A 107 -6.62 4.92 -9.00
C VAL A 107 -5.75 5.17 -7.78
N GLU A 108 -6.24 5.96 -6.84
CA GLU A 108 -5.56 6.33 -5.61
C GLU A 108 -6.15 5.58 -4.43
N VAL A 109 -5.29 4.95 -3.62
CA VAL A 109 -5.65 4.31 -2.36
C VAL A 109 -4.91 5.01 -1.24
N SER A 110 -5.65 5.50 -0.24
CA SER A 110 -5.06 6.21 0.90
C SER A 110 -5.65 5.79 2.23
N VAL A 111 -4.83 5.87 3.26
CA VAL A 111 -5.18 5.59 4.66
C VAL A 111 -4.81 6.80 5.50
N GLU A 112 -5.82 7.44 6.08
CA GLU A 112 -5.70 8.56 7.01
C GLU A 112 -5.78 8.04 8.44
N ASP A 113 -4.76 8.32 9.23
CA ASP A 113 -4.68 8.02 10.66
C ASP A 113 -4.71 9.29 11.51
N GLN A 114 -4.99 9.13 12.80
CA GLN A 114 -4.97 10.19 13.79
C GLN A 114 -3.82 10.00 14.79
N GLY A 115 -2.69 9.54 14.30
CA GLY A 115 -1.47 9.32 15.06
C GLY A 115 -0.70 10.61 15.38
N PRO A 116 0.55 10.50 15.81
CA PRO A 116 1.38 11.64 16.21
C PRO A 116 1.81 12.52 15.04
N GLY A 117 1.54 12.12 13.79
CA GLY A 117 2.03 12.81 12.62
C GLY A 117 3.55 12.67 12.45
N ILE A 118 4.07 13.29 11.38
CA ILE A 118 5.46 13.18 10.94
C ILE A 118 6.01 14.56 10.65
N PRO A 119 7.14 14.95 11.27
CA PRO A 119 7.80 16.21 10.94
C PRO A 119 8.15 16.32 9.46
N ASP A 120 8.05 17.51 8.86
CA ASP A 120 8.30 17.77 7.44
C ASP A 120 9.66 17.26 6.96
N LYS A 121 10.70 17.39 7.80
CA LYS A 121 12.05 16.91 7.51
C LYS A 121 12.14 15.40 7.29
N ASP A 122 11.20 14.65 7.86
CA ASP A 122 11.18 13.19 7.86
C ASP A 122 10.27 12.61 6.78
N GLN A 123 9.26 13.36 6.31
CA GLN A 123 8.28 12.88 5.33
C GLN A 123 8.92 12.38 4.03
N LYS A 124 9.98 13.03 3.57
CA LYS A 124 10.71 12.60 2.36
C LYS A 124 11.47 11.28 2.53
N LYS A 125 11.71 10.85 3.78
CA LYS A 125 12.53 9.69 4.12
C LYS A 125 11.73 8.48 4.61
N VAL A 126 10.43 8.63 4.89
CA VAL A 126 9.63 7.55 5.48
C VAL A 126 9.52 6.30 4.60
N PHE A 127 9.73 6.44 3.29
CA PHE A 127 9.81 5.34 2.34
C PHE A 127 11.24 4.81 2.11
N ASP A 128 12.24 5.41 2.77
CA ASP A 128 13.62 4.94 2.67
C ASP A 128 13.83 3.66 3.48
N ARG A 129 14.76 2.85 3.01
CA ARG A 129 15.11 1.57 3.63
C ARG A 129 15.63 1.76 5.05
N PHE A 130 15.07 1.00 6.00
CA PHE A 130 15.42 1.04 7.43
C PHE A 130 15.16 2.38 8.12
N TYR A 131 14.53 3.32 7.43
CA TYR A 131 14.23 4.61 8.04
C TYR A 131 13.13 4.49 9.07
N ARG A 132 13.29 5.22 10.18
CA ARG A 132 12.32 5.35 11.26
C ARG A 132 12.46 6.73 11.89
N CYS A 133 11.34 7.42 12.12
CA CYS A 133 11.35 8.68 12.85
C CYS A 133 11.84 8.47 14.28
N GLU A 134 12.67 9.36 14.79
CA GLU A 134 13.24 9.27 16.15
C GLU A 134 12.17 9.14 17.23
N ASN A 135 11.08 9.92 17.12
CA ASN A 135 9.96 9.88 18.06
C ASN A 135 9.21 8.54 18.05
N ALA A 136 9.27 7.79 16.97
CA ALA A 136 8.61 6.48 16.83
C ALA A 136 9.49 5.30 17.28
N THR A 137 10.80 5.49 17.40
CA THR A 137 11.75 4.40 17.74
C THR A 137 11.59 3.90 19.16
N HIS A 138 11.17 4.76 20.09
CA HIS A 138 11.08 4.42 21.51
C HIS A 138 9.75 3.77 21.89
N THR A 139 8.66 4.05 21.15
CA THR A 139 7.31 3.62 21.51
C THR A 139 6.79 2.43 20.71
N VAL A 140 7.24 2.26 19.48
CA VAL A 140 6.66 1.30 18.55
C VAL A 140 7.73 0.44 17.89
N LYS A 141 7.62 -0.89 17.98
CA LYS A 141 8.58 -1.85 17.39
C LYS A 141 8.37 -1.98 15.87
N GLY A 142 9.45 -1.99 15.08
CA GLY A 142 9.39 -2.20 13.62
C GLY A 142 10.76 -2.27 12.98
N THR A 143 10.81 -2.83 11.77
CA THR A 143 12.04 -3.03 10.98
C THR A 143 12.45 -1.82 10.13
N GLY A 144 11.49 -0.93 9.80
CA GLY A 144 11.70 0.16 8.84
C GLY A 144 11.70 -0.31 7.38
N LEU A 145 11.25 -1.54 7.10
CA LEU A 145 11.19 -2.10 5.74
C LEU A 145 9.80 -2.00 5.11
N GLY A 146 8.73 -1.97 5.93
CA GLY A 146 7.35 -2.05 5.41
C GLY A 146 7.00 -0.97 4.39
N LEU A 147 7.26 0.31 4.69
CA LEU A 147 6.98 1.40 3.74
C LEU A 147 7.93 1.39 2.54
N HIS A 148 9.17 0.94 2.72
CA HIS A 148 10.08 0.74 1.60
C HIS A 148 9.56 -0.34 0.63
N LEU A 149 9.04 -1.45 1.15
CA LEU A 149 8.39 -2.49 0.34
C LEU A 149 7.17 -1.96 -0.40
N VAL A 150 6.36 -1.09 0.22
CA VAL A 150 5.27 -0.38 -0.48
C VAL A 150 5.82 0.39 -1.67
N LYS A 151 6.88 1.18 -1.48
CA LYS A 151 7.50 1.96 -2.55
C LYS A 151 8.00 1.07 -3.70
N VAL A 152 8.74 0.01 -3.39
CA VAL A 152 9.26 -0.91 -4.41
C VAL A 152 8.12 -1.59 -5.17
N THR A 153 7.11 -2.09 -4.46
CA THR A 153 5.94 -2.74 -5.07
C THR A 153 5.20 -1.80 -6.01
N VAL A 154 4.92 -0.59 -5.54
CA VAL A 154 4.12 0.38 -6.30
C VAL A 154 4.91 1.00 -7.45
N GLU A 155 6.12 1.52 -7.19
CA GLU A 155 6.86 2.28 -8.18
C GLU A 155 7.59 1.38 -9.18
N LYS A 156 8.29 0.33 -8.71
CA LYS A 156 9.10 -0.52 -9.61
C LYS A 156 8.27 -1.57 -10.34
N HIS A 157 7.28 -2.16 -9.65
CA HIS A 157 6.54 -3.29 -10.21
C HIS A 157 5.18 -2.91 -10.79
N HIS A 158 4.62 -1.76 -10.41
CA HIS A 158 3.29 -1.35 -10.88
C HIS A 158 3.27 0.04 -11.52
N HIS A 159 4.44 0.69 -11.74
CA HIS A 159 4.56 2.02 -12.38
C HIS A 159 3.71 3.11 -11.72
N GLY A 160 3.41 2.90 -10.45
CA GLY A 160 2.63 3.82 -9.64
C GLY A 160 3.50 4.83 -8.89
N GLN A 161 2.90 5.48 -7.91
CA GLN A 161 3.53 6.48 -7.07
C GLN A 161 3.10 6.30 -5.63
N VAL A 162 4.02 6.45 -4.68
CA VAL A 162 3.68 6.50 -3.25
C VAL A 162 3.66 7.95 -2.77
N PHE A 163 2.83 8.23 -1.77
CA PHE A 163 2.78 9.56 -1.17
C PHE A 163 2.51 9.50 0.33
N VAL A 164 2.88 10.59 1.00
CA VAL A 164 2.55 10.87 2.39
C VAL A 164 2.19 12.35 2.53
N ASN A 165 1.11 12.62 3.27
CA ASN A 165 0.75 13.93 3.74
C ASN A 165 0.58 13.84 5.25
N SER A 166 1.33 14.60 6.00
CA SER A 166 1.30 14.51 7.45
C SER A 166 1.56 15.86 8.10
N LYS A 167 1.00 16.05 9.27
CA LYS A 167 1.30 17.19 10.12
C LYS A 167 1.54 16.70 11.55
N GLU A 168 2.67 17.10 12.11
CA GLU A 168 3.04 16.71 13.46
C GLU A 168 1.94 17.09 14.47
N GLY A 169 1.49 16.13 15.28
CA GLY A 169 0.38 16.28 16.24
C GLY A 169 -1.03 16.09 15.67
N GLU A 170 -1.21 16.00 14.34
CA GLU A 170 -2.55 15.91 13.72
C GLU A 170 -2.82 14.54 13.05
N GLY A 171 -1.79 13.78 12.75
CA GLY A 171 -1.90 12.49 12.07
C GLY A 171 -1.25 12.45 10.70
N SER A 172 -1.47 11.36 9.96
CA SER A 172 -0.86 11.15 8.66
C SER A 172 -1.85 10.54 7.67
N THR A 173 -1.62 10.82 6.39
CA THR A 173 -2.25 10.11 5.28
C THR A 173 -1.16 9.49 4.44
N PHE A 174 -1.11 8.17 4.41
CA PHE A 174 -0.25 7.40 3.52
C PHE A 174 -1.06 6.82 2.38
N GLY A 175 -0.49 6.79 1.19
CA GLY A 175 -1.20 6.22 0.07
C GLY A 175 -0.29 5.90 -1.10
N PHE A 176 -0.92 5.33 -2.13
CA PHE A 176 -0.31 5.07 -3.41
C PHE A 176 -1.29 5.28 -4.55
N ARG A 177 -0.74 5.49 -5.74
CA ARG A 177 -1.46 5.63 -7.00
C ARG A 177 -1.02 4.53 -7.96
N LEU A 178 -1.97 3.90 -8.62
CA LEU A 178 -1.75 2.87 -9.62
C LEU A 178 -2.32 3.33 -10.96
N PRO A 179 -1.59 3.22 -12.07
CA PRO A 179 -2.07 3.68 -13.36
C PRO A 179 -3.30 2.90 -13.80
N ILE A 180 -4.29 3.62 -14.35
CA ILE A 180 -5.51 3.02 -14.91
C ILE A 180 -5.16 2.31 -16.22
N ASN A 181 -4.33 2.95 -17.06
CA ASN A 181 -3.89 2.41 -18.33
C ASN A 181 -2.40 2.09 -18.25
N LEU A 182 -2.03 0.85 -18.48
CA LEU A 182 -0.64 0.49 -18.72
C LEU A 182 -0.31 0.67 -20.22
N PRO A 183 0.96 0.94 -20.56
CA PRO A 183 1.42 0.87 -21.95
C PRO A 183 1.06 -0.47 -22.57
N GLN A 184 0.65 -0.46 -23.86
CA GLN A 184 0.16 -1.67 -24.53
C GLN A 184 1.22 -2.78 -24.58
N GLU A 185 2.49 -2.41 -24.72
CA GLU A 185 3.65 -3.30 -24.68
C GLU A 185 3.77 -4.09 -23.36
N GLU A 186 3.37 -3.47 -22.24
CA GLU A 186 3.37 -4.13 -20.94
C GLU A 186 2.15 -5.03 -20.75
N ILE A 187 1.00 -4.65 -21.31
CA ILE A 187 -0.22 -5.46 -21.26
C ILE A 187 0.00 -6.78 -22.00
N GLU A 188 0.66 -6.75 -23.16
CA GLU A 188 0.97 -7.95 -23.96
C GLU A 188 1.91 -8.93 -23.25
N GLU A 189 2.74 -8.45 -22.33
CA GLU A 189 3.61 -9.31 -21.51
C GLU A 189 2.83 -10.12 -20.45
N TYR A 190 1.68 -9.61 -19.99
CA TYR A 190 0.90 -10.19 -18.88
C TYR A 190 -0.39 -10.89 -19.33
N ILE A 191 -0.91 -10.59 -20.51
CA ILE A 191 -2.09 -11.25 -21.05
C ILE A 191 -1.67 -12.40 -21.97
N PRO A 192 -2.17 -13.62 -21.76
CA PRO A 192 -2.00 -14.70 -22.74
C PRO A 192 -2.53 -14.23 -24.10
N LYS A 193 -1.77 -14.47 -25.18
CA LYS A 193 -2.08 -14.01 -26.55
C LYS A 193 -3.49 -14.37 -27.06
N ASN A 194 -4.15 -15.35 -26.45
CA ASN A 194 -5.52 -15.78 -26.75
C ASN A 194 -6.63 -14.93 -26.08
N GLN A 195 -6.26 -13.94 -25.25
CA GLN A 195 -7.19 -13.03 -24.57
C GLN A 195 -7.01 -11.56 -24.96
N LEU A 196 -6.11 -11.26 -25.87
CA LEU A 196 -5.99 -9.91 -26.44
C LEU A 196 -7.25 -9.62 -27.27
N PRO A 197 -7.89 -8.44 -27.12
CA PRO A 197 -8.96 -8.02 -28.01
C PRO A 197 -8.40 -7.97 -29.42
N ALA A 198 -9.10 -8.55 -30.39
CA ALA A 198 -8.72 -8.49 -31.80
C ALA A 198 -8.52 -7.01 -32.17
N GLU A 199 -7.38 -6.71 -32.81
CA GLU A 199 -7.14 -5.39 -33.38
C GLU A 199 -8.34 -5.04 -34.26
N SER A 200 -9.03 -3.96 -33.92
CA SER A 200 -10.05 -3.39 -34.81
C SER A 200 -9.31 -2.86 -36.04
N GLU A 201 -9.28 -3.64 -37.10
CA GLU A 201 -8.90 -3.15 -38.43
C GLU A 201 -9.77 -1.94 -38.77
N ALA A 202 -9.14 -0.77 -38.82
CA ALA A 202 -9.73 0.47 -39.34
C ALA A 202 -9.20 0.75 -40.73
#